data_6905e024c9526dcf9d56cd030eb48c33
#
_entry.id   6905e024c9526dcf9d56cd030eb48c33
#
_cell.length_a   1.000
_cell.length_b   1.000
_cell.length_c   1.000
_cell.angle_alpha   90.00
_cell.angle_beta   90.00
_cell.angle_gamma   90.00
#
_symmetry.space_group_name_H-M   'P 1'
#
loop_
_entity.id
_entity.type
_entity.pdbx_description
1 polymer ?
#
loop_
_entity_poly.entity_id
_entity_poly.type
_entity_poly.pdbx_seq_one_letter_code
_entity_poly.pdbx_strand_id
1 'polypeptide(L)'
;NDEMGFERGFGALASNEINVYWSGNTDQVKGDVYYLNIPITNNLLGTRLFFIPKGTAKDYENIYTLEDLRKSKKVGGFGRGWSDVTIWKNNNLPYLEKENGNWAAIFTMMAKKTRGIDYFSRGVIEILPEKAAIIDKNNLALEVEPNLIFKYNGDFLIYLNKKNGELNKIIESALLNAQKSGLITKTVEEFWKKDFDELNMKNRRVIIVPN
;
A
#
# COMPACT_ATOMS: atom_id res chain seq x y z
N ASN A 1 -18.80 9.92 -11.22
CA ASN A 1 -17.34 9.91 -11.27
C ASN A 1 -16.90 8.46 -11.22
N ASP A 2 -16.70 7.86 -12.39
CA ASP A 2 -16.11 6.54 -12.47
C ASP A 2 -14.67 6.64 -11.97
N GLU A 3 -14.30 5.88 -10.97
CA GLU A 3 -12.92 5.77 -10.54
C GLU A 3 -12.09 5.32 -11.74
N MET A 4 -11.14 6.16 -12.14
CA MET A 4 -10.27 5.89 -13.28
C MET A 4 -9.29 4.78 -12.87
N GLY A 5 -9.52 3.56 -13.38
CA GLY A 5 -8.62 2.44 -13.13
C GLY A 5 -7.18 2.76 -13.57
N PHE A 6 -6.22 2.05 -12.98
CA PHE A 6 -4.77 2.24 -13.18
C PHE A 6 -4.36 2.37 -14.67
N GLU A 7 -4.74 1.41 -15.50
CA GLU A 7 -4.39 1.42 -16.94
C GLU A 7 -5.01 2.62 -17.69
N ARG A 8 -6.25 2.96 -17.37
CA ARG A 8 -6.95 4.10 -17.98
C ARG A 8 -6.31 5.42 -17.57
N GLY A 9 -5.90 5.57 -16.30
CA GLY A 9 -5.21 6.76 -15.80
C GLY A 9 -3.88 7.00 -16.51
N PHE A 10 -3.05 5.98 -16.64
CA PHE A 10 -1.79 6.07 -17.40
C PHE A 10 -2.03 6.28 -18.90
N GLY A 11 -3.05 5.68 -19.49
CA GLY A 11 -3.46 5.94 -20.87
C GLY A 11 -3.83 7.40 -21.13
N ALA A 12 -4.68 7.97 -20.26
CA ALA A 12 -5.09 9.38 -20.33
C ALA A 12 -3.91 10.34 -20.11
N LEU A 13 -2.98 10.01 -19.22
CA LEU A 13 -1.75 10.79 -19.04
C LEU A 13 -0.84 10.70 -20.28
N ALA A 14 -0.68 9.52 -20.87
CA ALA A 14 0.15 9.30 -22.06
C ALA A 14 -0.43 10.03 -23.30
N SER A 15 -1.75 10.04 -23.46
CA SER A 15 -2.44 10.79 -24.52
C SER A 15 -2.53 12.31 -24.26
N ASN A 16 -2.10 12.77 -23.08
CA ASN A 16 -2.19 14.15 -22.62
C ASN A 16 -3.64 14.66 -22.43
N GLU A 17 -4.59 13.76 -22.21
CA GLU A 17 -5.96 14.10 -21.79
C GLU A 17 -6.01 14.63 -20.35
N ILE A 18 -5.09 14.15 -19.51
CA ILE A 18 -4.82 14.68 -18.18
C ILE A 18 -3.36 15.09 -18.06
N ASN A 19 -3.06 16.08 -17.23
CA ASN A 19 -1.71 16.63 -17.09
C ASN A 19 -0.91 15.98 -15.96
N VAL A 20 -1.62 15.45 -14.95
CA VAL A 20 -1.05 14.92 -13.72
C VAL A 20 -1.81 13.66 -13.33
N TYR A 21 -1.09 12.66 -12.91
CA TYR A 21 -1.64 11.45 -12.30
C TYR A 21 -0.80 11.07 -11.08
N TRP A 22 -1.39 10.43 -10.10
CA TRP A 22 -0.66 9.91 -8.94
C TRP A 22 -0.92 8.41 -8.80
N SER A 23 0.12 7.68 -8.45
CA SER A 23 0.04 6.24 -8.26
C SER A 23 1.19 5.75 -7.39
N GLY A 24 1.09 4.53 -6.89
CA GLY A 24 2.25 3.82 -6.36
C GLY A 24 3.35 3.68 -7.40
N ASN A 25 4.58 3.46 -6.97
CA ASN A 25 5.71 3.25 -7.87
C ASN A 25 5.45 2.04 -8.78
N THR A 26 5.68 2.20 -10.08
CA THR A 26 5.47 1.17 -11.09
C THR A 26 6.44 1.31 -12.25
N ASP A 27 6.93 0.18 -12.76
CA ASP A 27 7.75 0.10 -13.97
C ASP A 27 6.90 0.07 -15.26
N GLN A 28 5.57 0.11 -15.14
CA GLN A 28 4.65 0.05 -16.29
C GLN A 28 4.48 1.37 -17.02
N VAL A 29 5.28 2.38 -16.69
CA VAL A 29 5.25 3.69 -17.35
C VAL A 29 5.77 3.57 -18.78
N LYS A 30 4.97 4.04 -19.75
CA LYS A 30 5.27 3.95 -21.19
C LYS A 30 5.29 5.32 -21.86
N GLY A 31 6.07 5.44 -22.94
CA GLY A 31 6.09 6.63 -23.80
C GLY A 31 6.67 7.85 -23.10
N ASP A 32 5.98 8.99 -23.24
CA ASP A 32 6.41 10.30 -22.72
C ASP A 32 6.04 10.53 -21.25
N VAL A 33 5.53 9.52 -20.55
CA VAL A 33 5.21 9.60 -19.13
C VAL A 33 6.46 9.34 -18.30
N TYR A 34 6.63 10.09 -17.21
CA TYR A 34 7.65 9.89 -16.20
C TYR A 34 7.11 10.27 -14.82
N TYR A 35 7.81 9.95 -13.76
CA TYR A 35 7.43 10.35 -12.41
C TYR A 35 8.47 11.23 -11.75
N LEU A 36 8.03 12.04 -10.81
CA LEU A 36 8.90 12.77 -9.90
C LEU A 36 9.24 11.84 -8.72
N ASN A 37 10.53 11.61 -8.51
CA ASN A 37 10.99 10.77 -7.38
C ASN A 37 10.94 11.54 -6.06
N ILE A 38 9.76 12.04 -5.73
CA ILE A 38 9.46 12.80 -4.51
C ILE A 38 8.30 12.09 -3.82
N PRO A 39 8.56 11.36 -2.72
CA PRO A 39 7.51 10.73 -1.92
C PRO A 39 6.49 11.74 -1.41
N ILE A 40 5.20 11.49 -1.62
CA ILE A 40 4.13 12.43 -1.22
C ILE A 40 3.36 12.00 0.01
N THR A 41 3.63 10.80 0.56
CA THR A 41 2.99 10.28 1.78
C THR A 41 3.98 9.77 2.84
N ASN A 42 5.26 10.15 2.81
CA ASN A 42 6.29 9.67 3.75
C ASN A 42 6.40 8.14 3.82
N ASN A 43 6.31 7.46 2.69
CA ASN A 43 6.32 5.99 2.58
C ASN A 43 5.17 5.29 3.31
N LEU A 44 4.02 5.93 3.49
CA LEU A 44 2.86 5.28 4.12
C LEU A 44 2.30 4.13 3.28
N LEU A 45 2.45 4.17 1.95
CA LEU A 45 2.08 3.05 1.09
C LEU A 45 2.93 1.82 1.40
N GLY A 46 4.23 1.99 1.64
CA GLY A 46 5.15 0.93 2.05
C GLY A 46 5.13 0.61 3.56
N THR A 47 4.31 1.31 4.34
CA THR A 47 4.07 0.99 5.76
C THR A 47 2.84 0.10 5.85
N ARG A 48 3.08 -1.20 6.04
CA ARG A 48 2.05 -2.24 5.90
C ARG A 48 1.61 -2.79 7.24
N LEU A 49 0.30 -2.97 7.37
CA LEU A 49 -0.35 -3.72 8.43
C LEU A 49 -1.07 -4.93 7.83
N PHE A 50 -1.42 -5.89 8.66
CA PHE A 50 -2.08 -7.10 8.23
C PHE A 50 -3.52 -7.16 8.73
N PHE A 51 -4.46 -7.46 7.84
CA PHE A 51 -5.69 -8.09 8.24
C PHE A 51 -5.45 -9.58 8.45
N ILE A 52 -6.01 -10.13 9.51
CA ILE A 52 -5.91 -11.54 9.88
C ILE A 52 -7.29 -12.09 10.27
N PRO A 53 -7.52 -13.40 10.24
CA PRO A 53 -8.72 -14.00 10.81
C PRO A 53 -8.85 -13.68 12.30
N LYS A 54 -10.07 -13.31 12.73
CA LYS A 54 -10.34 -12.95 14.13
C LYS A 54 -9.94 -14.06 15.10
N GLY A 55 -9.20 -13.67 16.14
CA GLY A 55 -8.71 -14.57 17.18
C GLY A 55 -7.39 -15.28 16.87
N THR A 56 -6.72 -14.93 15.74
CA THR A 56 -5.42 -15.52 15.38
C THR A 56 -4.23 -14.62 15.69
N ALA A 57 -4.41 -13.51 16.39
CA ALA A 57 -3.33 -12.56 16.72
C ALA A 57 -2.16 -13.22 17.47
N LYS A 58 -2.44 -14.21 18.32
CA LYS A 58 -1.40 -14.97 19.04
C LYS A 58 -0.41 -15.69 18.12
N ASP A 59 -0.82 -16.06 16.92
CA ASP A 59 0.04 -16.75 15.95
C ASP A 59 1.13 -15.83 15.38
N TYR A 60 1.05 -14.51 15.66
CA TYR A 60 1.99 -13.49 15.20
C TYR A 60 2.88 -12.94 16.34
N GLU A 61 2.63 -13.29 17.59
CA GLU A 61 3.36 -12.76 18.76
C GLU A 61 4.87 -13.01 18.70
N ASN A 62 5.28 -14.16 18.16
CA ASN A 62 6.67 -14.56 18.03
C ASN A 62 7.34 -14.16 16.70
N ILE A 63 6.72 -13.31 15.91
CA ILE A 63 7.32 -12.76 14.70
C ILE A 63 8.05 -11.47 15.06
N TYR A 64 9.38 -11.53 15.16
CA TYR A 64 10.28 -10.41 15.48
C TYR A 64 11.06 -9.92 14.29
N THR A 65 11.29 -10.79 13.32
CA THR A 65 12.11 -10.57 12.14
C THR A 65 11.39 -11.06 10.88
N LEU A 66 11.90 -10.66 9.73
CA LEU A 66 11.44 -11.19 8.44
C LEU A 66 11.67 -12.71 8.33
N GLU A 67 12.75 -13.21 8.95
CA GLU A 67 13.05 -14.65 8.99
C GLU A 67 12.00 -15.42 9.81
N ASP A 68 11.49 -14.84 10.90
CA ASP A 68 10.42 -15.48 11.68
C ASP A 68 9.13 -15.56 10.86
N LEU A 69 8.78 -14.51 10.10
CA LEU A 69 7.64 -14.57 9.18
C LEU A 69 7.84 -15.66 8.12
N ARG A 70 9.03 -15.79 7.56
CA ARG A 70 9.37 -16.84 6.59
C ARG A 70 9.24 -18.24 7.20
N LYS A 71 9.77 -18.45 8.38
CA LYS A 71 9.68 -19.73 9.11
C LYS A 71 8.26 -20.10 9.51
N SER A 72 7.41 -19.12 9.76
CA SER A 72 6.00 -19.34 10.07
C SER A 72 5.21 -19.94 8.93
N LYS A 73 5.73 -19.86 7.69
CA LYS A 73 5.08 -20.30 6.43
C LYS A 73 3.70 -19.69 6.19
N LYS A 74 3.37 -18.60 6.88
CA LYS A 74 2.10 -17.90 6.70
C LYS A 74 2.02 -17.30 5.30
N VAL A 75 0.87 -17.47 4.65
CA VAL A 75 0.64 -17.07 3.26
C VAL A 75 -0.04 -15.70 3.22
N GLY A 76 0.60 -14.72 2.58
CA GLY A 76 0.03 -13.42 2.32
C GLY A 76 -0.89 -13.42 1.09
N GLY A 77 -2.02 -12.72 1.17
CA GLY A 77 -2.89 -12.49 0.01
C GLY A 77 -2.55 -11.16 -0.67
N PHE A 78 -2.60 -11.13 -2.02
CA PHE A 78 -2.33 -9.91 -2.81
C PHE A 78 -3.20 -9.88 -4.07
N GLY A 79 -3.46 -8.66 -4.57
CA GLY A 79 -4.00 -8.48 -5.91
C GLY A 79 -2.92 -8.76 -6.96
N ARG A 80 -3.31 -9.37 -8.07
CA ARG A 80 -2.39 -9.67 -9.16
C ARG A 80 -1.74 -8.41 -9.72
N GLY A 81 -0.44 -8.48 -9.92
CA GLY A 81 0.34 -7.37 -10.48
C GLY A 81 0.66 -6.25 -9.50
N TRP A 82 0.33 -6.39 -8.21
CA TRP A 82 0.76 -5.43 -7.20
C TRP A 82 2.27 -5.50 -6.98
N SER A 83 2.91 -4.35 -6.75
CA SER A 83 4.34 -4.27 -6.46
C SER A 83 4.76 -5.09 -5.23
N ASP A 84 3.85 -5.22 -4.27
CA ASP A 84 4.02 -6.07 -3.09
C ASP A 84 4.38 -7.51 -3.43
N VAL A 85 3.80 -8.07 -4.49
CA VAL A 85 4.09 -9.44 -4.94
C VAL A 85 5.57 -9.63 -5.25
N THR A 86 6.17 -8.66 -5.94
CA THR A 86 7.61 -8.69 -6.25
C THR A 86 8.44 -8.64 -4.97
N ILE A 87 8.06 -7.78 -4.02
CA ILE A 87 8.74 -7.67 -2.72
C ILE A 87 8.65 -8.99 -1.95
N TRP A 88 7.46 -9.59 -1.85
CA TRP A 88 7.28 -10.88 -1.16
C TRP A 88 8.08 -12.00 -1.82
N LYS A 89 8.05 -12.07 -3.15
CA LYS A 89 8.82 -13.04 -3.95
C LYS A 89 10.32 -12.90 -3.71
N ASN A 90 10.86 -11.67 -3.80
CA ASN A 90 12.29 -11.41 -3.61
C ASN A 90 12.76 -11.79 -2.19
N ASN A 91 11.87 -11.73 -1.21
CA ASN A 91 12.15 -12.09 0.17
C ASN A 91 11.79 -13.54 0.52
N ASN A 92 11.44 -14.38 -0.45
CA ASN A 92 11.05 -15.78 -0.26
C ASN A 92 9.91 -15.96 0.77
N LEU A 93 8.95 -15.02 0.78
CA LEU A 93 7.77 -15.10 1.63
C LEU A 93 6.63 -15.80 0.87
N PRO A 94 5.88 -16.72 1.50
CA PRO A 94 4.74 -17.35 0.85
C PRO A 94 3.64 -16.33 0.52
N TYR A 95 3.10 -16.39 -0.69
CA TYR A 95 2.00 -15.53 -1.10
C TYR A 95 1.05 -16.21 -2.07
N LEU A 96 -0.14 -15.63 -2.19
CA LEU A 96 -1.16 -16.00 -3.17
C LEU A 96 -1.67 -14.74 -3.86
N GLU A 97 -1.68 -14.74 -5.19
CA GLU A 97 -2.25 -13.67 -5.98
C GLU A 97 -3.71 -13.95 -6.33
N LYS A 98 -4.57 -12.95 -6.16
CA LYS A 98 -5.95 -12.99 -6.62
C LYS A 98 -6.05 -12.38 -8.01
N GLU A 99 -6.43 -13.20 -8.96
CA GLU A 99 -6.62 -12.79 -10.37
C GLU A 99 -7.85 -11.89 -10.58
N ASN A 100 -7.89 -11.27 -11.76
CA ASN A 100 -9.06 -10.56 -12.30
C ASN A 100 -9.54 -9.32 -11.54
N GLY A 101 -8.61 -8.54 -10.95
CA GLY A 101 -8.93 -7.23 -10.35
C GLY A 101 -9.82 -7.27 -9.10
N ASN A 102 -10.42 -8.41 -8.76
CA ASN A 102 -11.28 -8.56 -7.58
C ASN A 102 -10.47 -8.90 -6.32
N TRP A 103 -9.51 -8.04 -5.97
CA TRP A 103 -8.70 -8.19 -4.76
C TRP A 103 -9.54 -8.21 -3.46
N ALA A 104 -10.69 -7.51 -3.45
CA ALA A 104 -11.58 -7.48 -2.29
C ALA A 104 -12.13 -8.87 -1.91
N ALA A 105 -12.14 -9.82 -2.85
CA ALA A 105 -12.49 -11.20 -2.55
C ALA A 105 -11.54 -11.88 -1.54
N ILE A 106 -10.30 -11.36 -1.37
CA ILE A 106 -9.34 -11.86 -0.39
C ILE A 106 -9.91 -11.79 1.03
N PHE A 107 -10.62 -10.72 1.39
CA PHE A 107 -11.27 -10.60 2.69
C PHE A 107 -12.24 -11.76 2.96
N THR A 108 -13.08 -12.07 1.99
CA THR A 108 -14.04 -13.18 2.12
C THR A 108 -13.33 -14.55 2.17
N MET A 109 -12.27 -14.72 1.38
CA MET A 109 -11.48 -15.97 1.38
C MET A 109 -10.83 -16.20 2.75
N MET A 110 -10.27 -15.17 3.37
CA MET A 110 -9.67 -15.24 4.70
C MET A 110 -10.72 -15.51 5.78
N ALA A 111 -11.83 -14.76 5.79
CA ALA A 111 -12.89 -14.95 6.77
C ALA A 111 -13.49 -16.36 6.73
N LYS A 112 -13.56 -16.96 5.54
CA LYS A 112 -14.04 -18.33 5.31
C LYS A 112 -12.93 -19.39 5.43
N LYS A 113 -11.68 -18.99 5.68
CA LYS A 113 -10.50 -19.86 5.71
C LYS A 113 -10.36 -20.72 4.45
N THR A 114 -10.71 -20.16 3.30
CA THR A 114 -10.55 -20.81 2.00
C THR A 114 -9.24 -20.38 1.35
N ARG A 115 -8.62 -21.27 0.58
CA ARG A 115 -7.37 -21.05 -0.16
C ARG A 115 -6.10 -20.81 0.64
N GLY A 116 -6.12 -21.00 1.97
CA GLY A 116 -4.92 -20.96 2.81
C GLY A 116 -4.24 -19.60 2.87
N ILE A 117 -4.99 -18.49 2.79
CA ILE A 117 -4.49 -17.15 3.03
C ILE A 117 -4.55 -16.87 4.53
N ASP A 118 -3.41 -16.58 5.16
CA ASP A 118 -3.29 -16.31 6.59
C ASP A 118 -3.41 -14.83 6.92
N TYR A 119 -2.93 -13.94 6.05
CA TYR A 119 -3.01 -12.50 6.22
C TYR A 119 -3.15 -11.76 4.89
N PHE A 120 -3.70 -10.54 4.96
CA PHE A 120 -3.79 -9.63 3.83
C PHE A 120 -3.05 -8.34 4.16
N SER A 121 -1.95 -8.09 3.45
CA SER A 121 -1.10 -6.91 3.65
C SER A 121 -1.70 -5.68 2.98
N ARG A 122 -1.94 -4.62 3.76
CA ARG A 122 -2.48 -3.35 3.27
C ARG A 122 -1.66 -2.17 3.78
N GLY A 123 -1.63 -1.07 3.02
CA GLY A 123 -1.02 0.17 3.47
C GLY A 123 -1.72 0.71 4.72
N VAL A 124 -0.97 1.29 5.64
CA VAL A 124 -1.53 1.83 6.90
C VAL A 124 -2.67 2.81 6.67
N ILE A 125 -2.63 3.56 5.57
CA ILE A 125 -3.66 4.52 5.18
C ILE A 125 -4.92 3.87 4.57
N GLU A 126 -4.86 2.59 4.24
CA GLU A 126 -5.95 1.82 3.65
C GLU A 126 -6.71 0.99 4.71
N ILE A 127 -6.07 0.69 5.82
CA ILE A 127 -6.57 -0.27 6.84
C ILE A 127 -7.94 0.14 7.42
N LEU A 128 -8.08 1.34 7.96
CA LEU A 128 -9.32 1.75 8.61
C LEU A 128 -10.48 1.98 7.62
N PRO A 129 -10.27 2.65 6.47
CA PRO A 129 -11.31 2.75 5.45
C PRO A 129 -11.79 1.39 4.95
N GLU A 130 -10.90 0.45 4.69
CA GLU A 130 -11.26 -0.90 4.22
C GLU A 130 -11.91 -1.74 5.33
N LYS A 131 -11.44 -1.61 6.58
CA LYS A 131 -12.10 -2.24 7.73
C LYS A 131 -13.56 -1.81 7.79
N ALA A 132 -13.84 -0.51 7.76
CA ALA A 132 -15.20 0.00 7.83
C ALA A 132 -16.05 -0.39 6.61
N ALA A 133 -15.51 -0.22 5.40
CA ALA A 133 -16.26 -0.43 4.16
C ALA A 133 -16.50 -1.90 3.80
N ILE A 134 -15.59 -2.81 4.21
CA ILE A 134 -15.61 -4.20 3.78
C ILE A 134 -15.84 -5.14 4.97
N ILE A 135 -15.05 -5.04 6.02
CA ILE A 135 -15.09 -5.99 7.14
C ILE A 135 -16.32 -5.75 8.00
N ASP A 136 -16.47 -4.53 8.52
CA ASP A 136 -17.56 -4.19 9.45
C ASP A 136 -18.91 -4.22 8.74
N LYS A 137 -19.00 -3.66 7.53
CA LYS A 137 -20.23 -3.65 6.72
C LYS A 137 -20.76 -5.05 6.41
N ASN A 138 -19.85 -6.02 6.16
CA ASN A 138 -20.22 -7.39 5.82
C ASN A 138 -20.09 -8.36 7.00
N ASN A 139 -19.81 -7.86 8.21
CA ASN A 139 -19.62 -8.63 9.44
C ASN A 139 -18.64 -9.81 9.23
N LEU A 140 -17.51 -9.54 8.58
CA LEU A 140 -16.48 -10.55 8.33
C LEU A 140 -15.68 -10.82 9.61
N ALA A 141 -15.38 -12.08 9.90
CA ALA A 141 -14.59 -12.50 11.05
C ALA A 141 -13.07 -12.22 10.85
N LEU A 142 -12.74 -10.95 10.65
CA LEU A 142 -11.37 -10.45 10.46
C LEU A 142 -11.06 -9.35 11.48
N GLU A 143 -9.77 -9.17 11.76
CA GLU A 143 -9.25 -8.09 12.60
C GLU A 143 -7.92 -7.58 12.05
N VAL A 144 -7.47 -6.41 12.52
CA VAL A 144 -6.13 -5.90 12.24
C VAL A 144 -5.16 -6.55 13.22
N GLU A 145 -4.09 -7.14 12.73
CA GLU A 145 -3.01 -7.67 13.56
C GLU A 145 -2.45 -6.54 14.45
N PRO A 146 -2.40 -6.69 15.80
CA PRO A 146 -2.21 -5.54 16.69
C PRO A 146 -0.75 -5.12 16.91
N ASN A 147 0.26 -5.95 16.58
CA ASN A 147 1.63 -5.79 17.08
C ASN A 147 2.69 -5.48 16.01
N LEU A 148 2.40 -5.72 14.74
CA LEU A 148 3.40 -5.68 13.67
C LEU A 148 3.21 -4.51 12.71
N ILE A 149 4.32 -3.99 12.20
CA ILE A 149 4.42 -3.13 11.03
C ILE A 149 5.49 -3.73 10.12
N PHE A 150 5.17 -3.91 8.84
CA PHE A 150 6.17 -4.23 7.82
C PHE A 150 6.46 -2.98 7.01
N LYS A 151 7.76 -2.66 6.83
CA LYS A 151 8.17 -1.47 6.07
C LYS A 151 9.09 -1.85 4.93
N TYR A 152 8.75 -1.36 3.74
CA TYR A 152 9.60 -1.34 2.56
C TYR A 152 9.52 0.03 1.90
N ASN A 153 10.39 0.31 0.93
CA ASN A 153 10.33 1.56 0.19
C ASN A 153 9.16 1.54 -0.80
N GLY A 154 8.11 2.28 -0.48
CA GLY A 154 6.93 2.39 -1.31
C GLY A 154 6.12 3.63 -0.95
N ASP A 155 5.86 4.47 -1.95
CA ASP A 155 5.06 5.67 -1.80
C ASP A 155 4.22 5.93 -3.04
N PHE A 156 3.28 6.85 -2.92
CA PHE A 156 2.67 7.46 -4.07
C PHE A 156 3.61 8.52 -4.66
N LEU A 157 3.67 8.54 -5.99
CA LEU A 157 4.48 9.47 -6.76
C LEU A 157 3.58 10.22 -7.74
N ILE A 158 4.01 11.42 -8.11
CA ILE A 158 3.35 12.21 -9.15
C ILE A 158 3.93 11.84 -10.50
N TYR A 159 3.05 11.45 -11.43
CA TYR A 159 3.35 11.12 -12.81
C TYR A 159 2.94 12.26 -13.73
N LEU A 160 3.79 12.57 -14.69
CA LEU A 160 3.67 13.70 -15.60
C LEU A 160 3.94 13.25 -17.04
N ASN A 161 3.41 14.01 -18.02
CA ASN A 161 3.78 13.84 -19.42
C ASN A 161 4.84 14.87 -19.82
N LYS A 162 5.93 14.46 -20.46
CA LYS A 162 7.05 15.31 -20.90
C LYS A 162 6.62 16.48 -21.79
N LYS A 163 5.48 16.37 -22.49
CA LYS A 163 4.93 17.42 -23.33
C LYS A 163 4.53 18.69 -22.58
N ASN A 164 4.31 18.61 -21.27
CA ASN A 164 3.84 19.72 -20.42
C ASN A 164 5.00 20.42 -19.69
N GLY A 165 6.10 20.70 -20.37
CA GLY A 165 7.38 21.11 -19.78
C GLY A 165 7.32 22.24 -18.74
N GLU A 166 6.57 23.32 -18.98
CA GLU A 166 6.46 24.43 -18.02
C GLU A 166 5.64 24.02 -16.78
N LEU A 167 4.50 23.35 -16.97
CA LEU A 167 3.69 22.84 -15.85
C LEU A 167 4.51 21.85 -15.00
N ASN A 168 5.26 20.98 -15.64
CA ASN A 168 6.10 20.00 -14.97
C ASN A 168 7.14 20.65 -14.05
N LYS A 169 7.81 21.70 -14.50
CA LYS A 169 8.78 22.47 -13.70
C LYS A 169 8.12 23.11 -12.49
N ILE A 170 6.93 23.66 -12.64
CA ILE A 170 6.17 24.27 -11.55
C ILE A 170 5.83 23.22 -10.49
N ILE A 171 5.31 22.06 -10.90
CA ILE A 171 4.93 20.96 -10.00
C ILE A 171 6.15 20.42 -9.27
N GLU A 172 7.24 20.13 -9.99
CA GLU A 172 8.48 19.64 -9.42
C GLU A 172 9.05 20.60 -8.38
N SER A 173 9.14 21.89 -8.73
CA SER A 173 9.63 22.95 -7.82
C SER A 173 8.75 23.06 -6.57
N ALA A 174 7.43 23.02 -6.72
CA ALA A 174 6.50 23.09 -5.60
C ALA A 174 6.65 21.88 -4.66
N LEU A 175 6.76 20.66 -5.20
CA LEU A 175 6.95 19.46 -4.40
C LEU A 175 8.31 19.40 -3.70
N LEU A 176 9.39 19.83 -4.38
CA LEU A 176 10.71 19.93 -3.76
C LEU A 176 10.73 20.95 -2.61
N ASN A 177 10.06 22.07 -2.76
CA ASN A 177 9.93 23.06 -1.71
C ASN A 177 9.09 22.54 -0.54
N ALA A 178 7.99 21.85 -0.82
CA ALA A 178 7.15 21.22 0.20
C ALA A 178 7.91 20.13 0.98
N GLN A 179 8.74 19.34 0.30
CA GLN A 179 9.61 18.35 0.93
C GLN A 179 10.66 19.02 1.82
N LYS A 180 11.39 20.01 1.29
CA LYS A 180 12.46 20.73 2.02
C LYS A 180 11.95 21.49 3.24
N SER A 181 10.76 22.08 3.14
CA SER A 181 10.14 22.81 4.27
C SER A 181 9.52 21.88 5.32
N GLY A 182 9.47 20.58 5.07
CA GLY A 182 8.76 19.62 5.94
C GLY A 182 7.23 19.67 5.82
N LEU A 183 6.69 20.42 4.86
CA LEU A 183 5.25 20.58 4.68
C LEU A 183 4.56 19.24 4.39
N ILE A 184 5.16 18.37 3.54
CA ILE A 184 4.63 17.04 3.26
C ILE A 184 4.51 16.24 4.56
N THR A 185 5.61 16.16 5.33
CA THR A 185 5.65 15.42 6.59
C THR A 185 4.59 15.93 7.57
N LYS A 186 4.55 17.24 7.78
CA LYS A 186 3.56 17.86 8.68
C LYS A 186 2.13 17.55 8.25
N THR A 187 1.81 17.73 6.97
CA THR A 187 0.47 17.47 6.44
C THR A 187 0.05 16.00 6.62
N VAL A 188 0.96 15.07 6.34
CA VAL A 188 0.72 13.63 6.49
C VAL A 188 0.48 13.29 7.97
N GLU A 189 1.34 13.78 8.88
CA GLU A 189 1.21 13.52 10.31
C GLU A 189 -0.09 14.10 10.89
N GLU A 190 -0.46 15.32 10.51
CA GLU A 190 -1.70 15.95 10.97
C GLU A 190 -2.94 15.24 10.44
N PHE A 191 -2.96 14.89 9.14
CA PHE A 191 -4.11 14.24 8.50
C PHE A 191 -4.38 12.84 9.05
N TRP A 192 -3.30 12.03 9.21
CA TRP A 192 -3.42 10.63 9.64
C TRP A 192 -3.27 10.42 11.15
N LYS A 193 -3.13 11.50 11.94
CA LYS A 193 -2.90 11.41 13.39
C LYS A 193 -3.90 10.51 14.09
N LYS A 194 -5.20 10.72 13.84
CA LYS A 194 -6.28 9.95 14.47
C LYS A 194 -6.17 8.46 14.14
N ASP A 195 -5.91 8.14 12.88
CA ASP A 195 -5.80 6.77 12.41
C ASP A 195 -4.57 6.07 13.01
N PHE A 196 -3.45 6.78 13.11
CA PHE A 196 -2.25 6.25 13.75
C PHE A 196 -2.43 5.99 15.25
N ASP A 197 -3.15 6.88 15.93
CA ASP A 197 -3.48 6.70 17.35
C ASP A 197 -4.44 5.49 17.53
N GLU A 198 -5.50 5.37 16.70
CA GLU A 198 -6.44 4.24 16.71
C GLU A 198 -5.74 2.90 16.41
N LEU A 199 -4.82 2.89 15.44
CA LEU A 199 -4.03 1.70 15.07
C LEU A 199 -2.88 1.42 16.05
N ASN A 200 -2.70 2.25 17.09
CA ASN A 200 -1.61 2.14 18.06
C ASN A 200 -0.21 2.01 17.41
N MET A 201 0.05 2.81 16.38
CA MET A 201 1.25 2.68 15.54
C MET A 201 2.56 2.78 16.33
N LYS A 202 2.59 3.58 17.40
CA LYS A 202 3.81 3.83 18.21
C LYS A 202 4.31 2.59 18.96
N ASN A 203 3.42 1.67 19.28
CA ASN A 203 3.74 0.49 20.10
C ASN A 203 3.90 -0.79 19.27
N ARG A 204 3.83 -0.68 17.94
CA ARG A 204 4.01 -1.82 17.04
C ARG A 204 5.48 -2.10 16.76
N ARG A 205 5.81 -3.35 16.63
CA ARG A 205 7.13 -3.83 16.22
C ARG A 205 7.32 -3.59 14.72
N VAL A 206 8.39 -2.91 14.35
CA VAL A 206 8.71 -2.63 12.95
C VAL A 206 9.64 -3.70 12.40
N ILE A 207 9.26 -4.31 11.29
CA ILE A 207 10.05 -5.27 10.52
C ILE A 207 10.35 -4.65 9.17
N ILE A 208 11.63 -4.47 8.86
CA ILE A 208 12.06 -3.96 7.55
C ILE A 208 12.07 -5.10 6.55
N VAL A 209 11.44 -4.87 5.40
CA VAL A 209 11.41 -5.78 4.26
C VAL A 209 12.24 -5.16 3.15
N PRO A 210 13.33 -5.78 2.69
CA PRO A 210 14.09 -5.30 1.52
C PRO A 210 13.21 -5.28 0.26
N ASN A 211 13.43 -4.28 -0.60
CA ASN A 211 12.73 -4.18 -1.89
C ASN A 211 13.27 -5.18 -2.90
#